data_27fe943283f8603095f77e715ae1ded0
#
_entry.id   27fe943283f8603095f77e715ae1ded0
#
_cell.length_a   1.000
_cell.length_b   1.000
_cell.length_c   1.000
_cell.angle_alpha   90.00
_cell.angle_beta   90.00
_cell.angle_gamma   90.00
#
_symmetry.space_group_name_H-M   'P 1'
#
loop_
_entity.id
_entity.type
_entity.pdbx_description
1 polymer ?
#
loop_
_entity_poly.entity_id
_entity_poly.type
_entity_poly.pdbx_seq_one_letter_code
_entity_poly.pdbx_strand_id
1 'polypeptide(L)'
;MLKNPSIKVVYSLFYIKVLTKRPELWGAVFDFVREPRPQVKPCFIHRDYHPTNILWVDDKVSGVVDWVNACRGPAGIDIGHCRLNLAMLFGVSTADEFLSAYEKLAGYSFSYHPYWDLLSLIDILFGSPEVYPGWIAFGVTNLTDQMMVDRLDQYMKSLLKKI
;
A
#
# COMPACT_ATOMS: atom_id res chain seq x y z
N MET A 1 -4.08 19.95 -0.63
CA MET A 1 -3.56 20.56 0.62
C MET A 1 -4.54 20.21 1.74
N LEU A 2 -4.25 19.20 2.58
CA LEU A 2 -5.16 18.74 3.62
C LEU A 2 -4.98 19.62 4.86
N LYS A 3 -5.91 20.54 5.09
CA LYS A 3 -5.80 21.59 6.11
C LYS A 3 -6.23 21.19 7.53
N ASN A 4 -6.52 19.91 7.83
CA ASN A 4 -6.80 19.55 9.22
C ASN A 4 -6.53 18.07 9.52
N PRO A 5 -5.35 17.69 10.06
CA PRO A 5 -5.04 16.31 10.42
C PRO A 5 -5.95 15.76 11.53
N SER A 6 -6.54 16.61 12.36
CA SER A 6 -7.37 16.21 13.50
C SER A 6 -8.68 15.53 13.11
N ILE A 7 -9.33 15.98 12.02
CA ILE A 7 -10.62 15.42 11.57
C ILE A 7 -10.43 14.03 10.96
N LYS A 8 -9.40 13.84 10.12
CA LYS A 8 -9.09 12.52 9.55
C LYS A 8 -8.76 11.47 10.61
N VAL A 9 -8.05 11.84 11.66
CA VAL A 9 -7.68 10.93 12.76
C VAL A 9 -8.91 10.47 13.54
N VAL A 10 -9.87 11.34 13.81
CA VAL A 10 -11.09 10.97 14.56
C VAL A 10 -11.97 10.02 13.74
N TYR A 11 -12.16 10.26 12.44
CA TYR A 11 -12.91 9.36 11.58
C TYR A 11 -12.19 8.00 11.41
N SER A 12 -10.86 7.99 11.27
CA SER A 12 -10.07 6.75 11.20
C SER A 12 -10.22 5.90 12.46
N LEU A 13 -10.17 6.47 13.66
CA LEU A 13 -10.30 5.72 14.92
C LEU A 13 -11.67 5.05 15.08
N PHE A 14 -12.74 5.66 14.56
CA PHE A 14 -14.07 5.03 14.58
C PHE A 14 -14.14 3.84 13.60
N TYR A 15 -13.59 3.98 12.41
CA TYR A 15 -13.53 2.91 11.41
C TYR A 15 -12.59 1.77 11.81
N ILE A 16 -11.46 2.05 12.44
CA ILE A 16 -10.48 1.04 12.85
C ILE A 16 -11.10 -0.08 13.71
N LYS A 17 -12.03 0.24 14.59
CA LYS A 17 -12.70 -0.77 15.43
C LYS A 17 -13.57 -1.76 14.65
N VAL A 18 -13.93 -1.40 13.42
CA VAL A 18 -14.78 -2.23 12.52
C VAL A 18 -13.93 -2.98 11.50
N LEU A 19 -12.73 -2.49 11.17
CA LEU A 19 -11.95 -2.88 9.99
C LEU A 19 -10.85 -3.92 10.26
N THR A 20 -10.51 -4.18 11.52
CA THR A 20 -9.37 -5.02 11.87
C THR A 20 -9.63 -5.80 13.14
N LYS A 21 -9.07 -7.01 13.23
CA LYS A 21 -9.05 -7.79 14.47
C LYS A 21 -8.02 -7.28 15.48
N ARG A 22 -7.19 -6.31 15.08
CA ARG A 22 -6.04 -5.83 15.87
C ARG A 22 -5.99 -4.29 15.93
N PRO A 23 -7.06 -3.65 16.47
CA PRO A 23 -7.14 -2.19 16.54
C PRO A 23 -5.98 -1.55 17.33
N GLU A 24 -5.38 -2.29 18.25
CA GLU A 24 -4.26 -1.83 19.08
C GLU A 24 -2.99 -1.53 18.27
N LEU A 25 -2.79 -2.20 17.11
CA LEU A 25 -1.62 -1.98 16.27
C LEU A 25 -1.68 -0.66 15.49
N TRP A 26 -2.86 -0.15 15.26
CA TRP A 26 -3.04 1.09 14.50
C TRP A 26 -2.48 2.33 15.20
N GLY A 27 -2.44 2.31 16.53
CA GLY A 27 -1.78 3.36 17.32
C GLY A 27 -0.33 3.55 16.88
N ALA A 28 0.44 2.45 16.81
CA ALA A 28 1.83 2.48 16.38
C ALA A 28 2.00 2.95 14.92
N VAL A 29 1.09 2.55 14.02
CA VAL A 29 1.08 3.01 12.62
C VAL A 29 0.90 4.53 12.55
N PHE A 30 -0.08 5.08 13.29
CA PHE A 30 -0.33 6.52 13.30
C PHE A 30 0.83 7.30 13.92
N ASP A 31 1.40 6.81 15.01
CA ASP A 31 2.51 7.49 15.66
C ASP A 31 3.73 7.55 14.74
N PHE A 32 4.04 6.46 14.04
CA PHE A 32 5.14 6.41 13.08
C PHE A 32 4.92 7.34 11.88
N VAL A 33 3.72 7.39 11.32
CA VAL A 33 3.41 8.24 10.14
C VAL A 33 3.31 9.74 10.51
N ARG A 34 3.18 10.07 11.80
CA ARG A 34 3.31 11.47 12.28
C ARG A 34 4.75 11.96 12.33
N GLU A 35 5.74 11.07 12.36
CA GLU A 35 7.13 11.43 12.26
C GLU A 35 7.43 12.19 10.95
N PRO A 36 8.53 12.96 10.90
CA PRO A 36 8.89 13.67 9.69
C PRO A 36 9.04 12.71 8.51
N ARG A 37 8.39 13.08 7.39
CA ARG A 37 8.46 12.31 6.15
C ARG A 37 9.92 12.14 5.71
N PRO A 38 10.33 10.92 5.28
CA PRO A 38 11.67 10.68 4.75
C PRO A 38 12.00 11.63 3.60
N GLN A 39 13.18 12.25 3.66
CA GLN A 39 13.67 13.12 2.61
C GLN A 39 14.20 12.27 1.45
N VAL A 40 13.57 12.38 0.29
CA VAL A 40 13.94 11.62 -0.90
C VAL A 40 13.86 12.52 -2.15
N LYS A 41 14.68 12.19 -3.16
CA LYS A 41 14.61 12.88 -4.45
C LYS A 41 13.29 12.54 -5.14
N PRO A 42 12.47 13.54 -5.50
CA PRO A 42 11.21 13.28 -6.18
C PRO A 42 11.44 12.85 -7.63
N CYS A 43 10.63 11.92 -8.10
CA CYS A 43 10.55 11.47 -9.48
C CYS A 43 9.12 11.59 -10.02
N PHE A 44 8.90 11.17 -11.26
CA PHE A 44 7.56 11.02 -11.80
C PHE A 44 6.93 9.76 -11.20
N ILE A 45 5.74 9.86 -10.63
CA ILE A 45 5.02 8.78 -9.97
C ILE A 45 3.60 8.68 -10.52
N HIS A 46 3.04 7.47 -10.46
CA HIS A 46 1.71 7.13 -10.96
C HIS A 46 0.59 7.58 -10.00
N ARG A 47 0.81 7.44 -8.70
CA ARG A 47 -0.14 7.73 -7.61
C ARG A 47 -1.31 6.74 -7.46
N ASP A 48 -1.37 5.74 -8.34
CA ASP A 48 -2.33 4.64 -8.30
C ASP A 48 -1.70 3.38 -8.91
N TYR A 49 -0.44 3.11 -8.50
CA TYR A 49 0.34 2.01 -9.06
C TYR A 49 -0.01 0.69 -8.35
N HIS A 50 -0.85 -0.11 -9.00
CA HIS A 50 -1.28 -1.41 -8.49
C HIS A 50 -1.53 -2.41 -9.65
N PRO A 51 -1.67 -3.73 -9.37
CA PRO A 51 -1.68 -4.76 -10.42
C PRO A 51 -2.73 -4.56 -11.51
N THR A 52 -3.91 -3.97 -11.22
CA THR A 52 -4.96 -3.78 -12.22
C THR A 52 -4.65 -2.68 -13.24
N ASN A 53 -3.67 -1.82 -12.96
CA ASN A 53 -3.19 -0.80 -13.89
C ASN A 53 -1.98 -1.25 -14.73
N ILE A 54 -1.60 -2.54 -14.64
CA ILE A 54 -0.52 -3.14 -15.42
C ILE A 54 -1.11 -4.03 -16.51
N LEU A 55 -0.81 -3.70 -17.75
CA LEU A 55 -1.22 -4.50 -18.92
C LEU A 55 -0.17 -5.56 -19.22
N TRP A 56 -0.62 -6.76 -19.58
CA TRP A 56 0.22 -7.90 -19.89
C TRP A 56 -0.10 -8.47 -21.25
N VAL A 57 0.95 -8.89 -21.98
CA VAL A 57 0.86 -9.65 -23.22
C VAL A 57 1.94 -10.72 -23.17
N ASP A 58 1.58 -11.97 -23.36
CA ASP A 58 2.49 -13.14 -23.33
C ASP A 58 3.43 -13.12 -22.09
N ASP A 59 2.86 -12.99 -20.92
CA ASP A 59 3.55 -12.93 -19.62
C ASP A 59 4.57 -11.78 -19.49
N LYS A 60 4.47 -10.76 -20.33
CA LYS A 60 5.31 -9.56 -20.27
C LYS A 60 4.47 -8.32 -20.04
N VAL A 61 4.99 -7.41 -19.23
CA VAL A 61 4.38 -6.08 -19.08
C VAL A 61 4.40 -5.37 -20.43
N SER A 62 3.23 -5.02 -20.95
CA SER A 62 3.06 -4.30 -22.22
C SER A 62 2.74 -2.82 -22.03
N GLY A 63 2.27 -2.43 -20.85
CA GLY A 63 1.94 -1.04 -20.55
C GLY A 63 1.49 -0.82 -19.13
N VAL A 64 1.45 0.45 -18.74
CA VAL A 64 0.85 0.94 -17.49
C VAL A 64 -0.20 1.98 -17.87
N VAL A 65 -1.40 1.86 -17.32
CA VAL A 65 -2.55 2.70 -17.66
C VAL A 65 -3.06 3.48 -16.45
N ASP A 66 -4.03 4.36 -16.67
CA ASP A 66 -4.69 5.17 -15.62
C ASP A 66 -3.77 6.18 -14.92
N TRP A 67 -3.10 7.00 -15.70
CA TRP A 67 -2.17 8.04 -15.27
C TRP A 67 -2.83 9.33 -14.78
N VAL A 68 -4.15 9.34 -14.53
CA VAL A 68 -4.90 10.57 -14.19
C VAL A 68 -4.40 11.26 -12.92
N ASN A 69 -3.82 10.50 -11.99
CA ASN A 69 -3.28 10.99 -10.72
C ASN A 69 -1.77 11.26 -10.77
N ALA A 70 -1.12 11.00 -11.90
CA ALA A 70 0.32 11.08 -12.01
C ALA A 70 0.87 12.48 -11.68
N CYS A 71 1.96 12.51 -10.96
CA CYS A 71 2.58 13.76 -10.55
C CYS A 71 4.07 13.57 -10.23
N ARG A 72 4.72 14.64 -9.77
CA ARG A 72 6.07 14.58 -9.22
C ARG A 72 6.02 14.32 -7.72
N GLY A 73 6.63 13.22 -7.26
CA GLY A 73 6.62 12.82 -5.86
C GLY A 73 7.65 11.75 -5.52
N PRO A 74 7.67 11.27 -4.26
CA PRO A 74 8.50 10.16 -3.84
C PRO A 74 8.08 8.84 -4.49
N ALA A 75 9.03 8.06 -5.05
CA ALA A 75 8.75 6.72 -5.58
C ALA A 75 8.13 5.78 -4.55
N GLY A 76 8.46 5.98 -3.27
CA GLY A 76 7.93 5.18 -2.17
C GLY A 76 6.40 5.19 -2.07
N ILE A 77 5.72 6.23 -2.58
CA ILE A 77 4.25 6.27 -2.63
C ILE A 77 3.71 5.15 -3.53
N ASP A 78 4.23 5.03 -4.75
CA ASP A 78 3.81 3.99 -5.69
C ASP A 78 4.21 2.59 -5.19
N ILE A 79 5.42 2.47 -4.65
CA ILE A 79 5.94 1.21 -4.12
C ILE A 79 5.08 0.73 -2.94
N GLY A 80 4.81 1.58 -1.96
CA GLY A 80 3.99 1.24 -0.80
C GLY A 80 2.56 0.88 -1.19
N HIS A 81 1.96 1.62 -2.14
CA HIS A 81 0.64 1.31 -2.67
C HIS A 81 0.60 -0.05 -3.39
N CYS A 82 1.57 -0.33 -4.25
CA CYS A 82 1.68 -1.62 -4.94
C CYS A 82 1.89 -2.77 -3.95
N ARG A 83 2.78 -2.62 -2.99
CA ARG A 83 3.06 -3.62 -1.96
C ARG A 83 1.83 -3.96 -1.13
N LEU A 84 1.05 -2.95 -0.73
CA LEU A 84 -0.21 -3.17 -0.02
C LEU A 84 -1.18 -4.01 -0.86
N ASN A 85 -1.38 -3.66 -2.14
CA ASN A 85 -2.24 -4.44 -3.05
C ASN A 85 -1.73 -5.87 -3.23
N LEU A 86 -0.43 -6.08 -3.40
CA LEU A 86 0.16 -7.42 -3.51
C LEU A 86 0.02 -8.22 -2.21
N ALA A 87 0.17 -7.58 -1.05
CA ALA A 87 -0.06 -8.22 0.25
C ALA A 87 -1.53 -8.65 0.41
N MET A 88 -2.48 -7.83 -0.04
CA MET A 88 -3.90 -8.16 -0.03
C MET A 88 -4.25 -9.29 -1.00
N LEU A 89 -3.66 -9.30 -2.20
CA LEU A 89 -3.91 -10.30 -3.25
C LEU A 89 -3.24 -11.65 -2.95
N PHE A 90 -1.97 -11.64 -2.55
CA PHE A 90 -1.12 -12.82 -2.53
C PHE A 90 -0.37 -13.06 -1.21
N GLY A 91 -0.46 -12.11 -0.28
CA GLY A 91 0.20 -12.19 1.03
C GLY A 91 1.53 -11.43 1.11
N VAL A 92 2.09 -11.40 2.32
CA VAL A 92 3.28 -10.58 2.67
C VAL A 92 4.51 -10.95 1.85
N SER A 93 4.73 -12.25 1.57
CA SER A 93 5.88 -12.74 0.79
C SER A 93 5.97 -12.05 -0.57
N THR A 94 4.85 -12.03 -1.31
CA THR A 94 4.82 -11.41 -2.64
C THR A 94 5.09 -9.90 -2.59
N ALA A 95 4.58 -9.21 -1.56
CA ALA A 95 4.90 -7.80 -1.36
C ALA A 95 6.40 -7.56 -1.07
N ASP A 96 7.03 -8.45 -0.31
CA ASP A 96 8.47 -8.36 0.01
C ASP A 96 9.35 -8.74 -1.20
N GLU A 97 8.95 -9.74 -1.99
CA GLU A 97 9.61 -10.11 -3.26
C GLU A 97 9.57 -8.97 -4.27
N PHE A 98 8.42 -8.28 -4.40
CA PHE A 98 8.30 -7.09 -5.24
C PHE A 98 9.28 -5.99 -4.83
N LEU A 99 9.36 -5.66 -3.52
CA LEU A 99 10.30 -4.65 -3.04
C LEU A 99 11.75 -5.06 -3.33
N SER A 100 12.10 -6.30 -3.03
CA SER A 100 13.46 -6.82 -3.30
C SER A 100 13.84 -6.73 -4.78
N ALA A 101 12.91 -7.09 -5.68
CA ALA A 101 13.12 -6.96 -7.11
C ALA A 101 13.26 -5.49 -7.54
N TYR A 102 12.43 -4.60 -6.99
CA TYR A 102 12.51 -3.18 -7.27
C TYR A 102 13.84 -2.57 -6.83
N GLU A 103 14.28 -2.84 -5.60
CA GLU A 103 15.56 -2.35 -5.06
C GLU A 103 16.75 -2.81 -5.90
N LYS A 104 16.74 -4.08 -6.32
CA LYS A 104 17.77 -4.64 -7.19
C LYS A 104 17.85 -3.93 -8.54
N LEU A 105 16.71 -3.58 -9.14
CA LEU A 105 16.64 -2.90 -10.44
C LEU A 105 16.93 -1.41 -10.34
N ALA A 106 16.49 -0.76 -9.27
CA ALA A 106 16.72 0.67 -9.02
C ALA A 106 18.19 0.99 -8.66
N GLY A 107 18.95 0.00 -8.23
CA GLY A 107 20.38 0.10 -7.93
C GLY A 107 20.73 0.79 -6.62
N TYR A 108 22.01 0.94 -6.36
CA TYR A 108 22.55 1.36 -5.05
C TYR A 108 22.17 2.78 -4.59
N SER A 109 21.69 3.63 -5.48
CA SER A 109 21.25 4.99 -5.12
C SER A 109 19.81 5.04 -4.58
N PHE A 110 19.09 3.94 -4.65
CA PHE A 110 17.73 3.82 -4.13
C PHE A 110 17.76 3.19 -2.74
N SER A 111 16.99 3.77 -1.82
CA SER A 111 16.72 3.18 -0.50
C SER A 111 15.23 3.32 -0.20
N TYR A 112 14.62 2.24 0.26
CA TYR A 112 13.23 2.23 0.65
C TYR A 112 13.08 2.44 2.15
N HIS A 113 12.08 3.22 2.56
CA HIS A 113 11.77 3.46 3.96
C HIS A 113 10.37 2.93 4.29
N PRO A 114 10.18 2.16 5.39
CA PRO A 114 8.88 1.57 5.79
C PRO A 114 7.76 2.60 5.98
N TYR A 115 8.09 3.87 6.16
CA TYR A 115 7.14 4.96 6.21
C TYR A 115 6.11 4.92 5.07
N TRP A 116 6.53 4.56 3.85
CA TRP A 116 5.66 4.55 2.68
C TRP A 116 4.63 3.42 2.71
N ASP A 117 5.01 2.25 3.26
CA ASP A 117 4.07 1.16 3.49
C ASP A 117 3.03 1.54 4.53
N LEU A 118 3.47 2.13 5.67
CA LEU A 118 2.57 2.54 6.74
C LEU A 118 1.66 3.70 6.32
N LEU A 119 2.14 4.61 5.48
CA LEU A 119 1.32 5.66 4.86
C LEU A 119 0.23 5.05 3.96
N SER A 120 0.57 4.03 3.15
CA SER A 120 -0.39 3.35 2.28
C SER A 120 -1.47 2.62 3.09
N LEU A 121 -1.14 2.05 4.26
CA LEU A 121 -2.14 1.50 5.18
C LEU A 121 -3.15 2.56 5.62
N ILE A 122 -2.70 3.77 5.92
CA ILE A 122 -3.59 4.87 6.34
C ILE A 122 -4.49 5.31 5.19
N ASP A 123 -3.97 5.34 3.96
CA ASP A 123 -4.74 5.75 2.78
C ASP A 123 -5.88 4.78 2.45
N ILE A 124 -5.77 3.48 2.83
CA ILE A 124 -6.84 2.48 2.62
C ILE A 124 -7.99 2.57 3.65
N LEU A 125 -7.83 3.31 4.75
CA LEU A 125 -8.81 3.38 5.85
C LEU A 125 -10.11 4.15 5.50
N PHE A 126 -10.40 4.37 4.24
CA PHE A 126 -11.66 5.01 3.82
C PHE A 126 -12.85 4.05 3.74
N GLY A 127 -12.63 2.75 3.97
CA GLY A 127 -13.66 1.73 3.94
C GLY A 127 -13.18 0.41 4.55
N SER A 128 -14.08 -0.56 4.63
CA SER A 128 -13.75 -1.93 5.02
C SER A 128 -12.80 -2.56 3.99
N PRO A 129 -11.82 -3.37 4.40
CA PRO A 129 -11.04 -4.15 3.46
C PRO A 129 -11.96 -5.18 2.77
N GLU A 130 -12.42 -4.84 1.58
CA GLU A 130 -13.28 -5.66 0.74
C GLU A 130 -12.53 -6.15 -0.48
N VAL A 131 -13.01 -7.25 -1.06
CA VAL A 131 -12.47 -7.75 -2.32
C VAL A 131 -12.82 -6.76 -3.43
N TYR A 132 -11.79 -6.13 -4.01
CA TYR A 132 -11.98 -5.22 -5.12
C TYR A 132 -12.47 -5.99 -6.37
N PRO A 133 -13.62 -5.63 -6.97
CA PRO A 133 -14.19 -6.36 -8.10
C PRO A 133 -13.26 -6.47 -9.31
N GLY A 134 -12.36 -5.50 -9.51
CA GLY A 134 -11.37 -5.51 -10.57
C GLY A 134 -10.42 -6.71 -10.52
N TRP A 135 -10.18 -7.31 -9.34
CA TRP A 135 -9.30 -8.47 -9.22
C TRP A 135 -9.87 -9.74 -9.84
N ILE A 136 -11.19 -9.85 -9.95
CA ILE A 136 -11.87 -10.98 -10.61
C ILE A 136 -11.44 -11.08 -12.09
N ALA A 137 -11.27 -9.93 -12.75
CA ALA A 137 -10.82 -9.87 -14.13
C ALA A 137 -9.39 -10.43 -14.34
N PHE A 138 -8.59 -10.50 -13.26
CA PHE A 138 -7.25 -11.11 -13.24
C PHE A 138 -7.26 -12.61 -12.87
N GLY A 139 -8.43 -13.23 -12.83
CA GLY A 139 -8.56 -14.64 -12.44
C GLY A 139 -8.42 -14.89 -10.92
N VAL A 140 -8.38 -13.84 -10.11
CA VAL A 140 -8.29 -13.97 -8.64
C VAL A 140 -9.70 -14.06 -8.07
N THR A 141 -10.26 -15.27 -8.07
CA THR A 141 -11.68 -15.53 -7.73
C THR A 141 -11.88 -16.10 -6.32
N ASN A 142 -10.82 -16.49 -5.62
CA ASN A 142 -10.90 -17.19 -4.33
C ASN A 142 -10.74 -16.27 -3.11
N LEU A 143 -10.85 -14.95 -3.31
CA LEU A 143 -10.72 -13.98 -2.23
C LEU A 143 -12.06 -13.79 -1.52
N THR A 144 -12.00 -13.53 -0.22
CA THR A 144 -13.14 -13.11 0.61
C THR A 144 -12.75 -11.86 1.40
N ASP A 145 -13.74 -11.07 1.81
CA ASP A 145 -13.49 -9.88 2.64
C ASP A 145 -12.80 -10.25 3.95
N GLN A 146 -13.13 -11.42 4.51
CA GLN A 146 -12.43 -11.91 5.70
C GLN A 146 -10.93 -12.17 5.43
N MET A 147 -10.57 -12.70 4.26
CA MET A 147 -9.16 -12.84 3.88
C MET A 147 -8.47 -11.49 3.72
N MET A 148 -9.19 -10.46 3.23
CA MET A 148 -8.65 -9.11 3.14
C MET A 148 -8.30 -8.57 4.53
N VAL A 149 -9.21 -8.68 5.49
CA VAL A 149 -8.96 -8.30 6.89
C VAL A 149 -7.75 -9.05 7.47
N ASP A 150 -7.71 -10.38 7.30
CA ASP A 150 -6.64 -11.20 7.87
C ASP A 150 -5.26 -10.88 7.23
N ARG A 151 -5.22 -10.64 5.92
CA ARG A 151 -4.00 -10.29 5.20
C ARG A 151 -3.53 -8.87 5.53
N LEU A 152 -4.45 -7.92 5.69
CA LEU A 152 -4.15 -6.58 6.14
C LEU A 152 -3.48 -6.61 7.52
N ASP A 153 -4.05 -7.35 8.48
CA ASP A 153 -3.50 -7.52 9.81
C ASP A 153 -2.11 -8.20 9.78
N GLN A 154 -1.92 -9.20 8.93
CA GLN A 154 -0.62 -9.85 8.75
C GLN A 154 0.42 -8.89 8.16
N TYR A 155 0.04 -8.11 7.13
CA TYR A 155 0.92 -7.13 6.52
C TYR A 155 1.32 -6.05 7.51
N MET A 156 0.37 -5.45 8.20
CA MET A 156 0.62 -4.45 9.24
C MET A 156 1.59 -4.99 10.31
N LYS A 157 1.37 -6.21 10.82
CA LYS A 157 2.30 -6.86 11.77
C LYS A 157 3.70 -7.03 11.21
N SER A 158 3.81 -7.41 9.93
CA SER A 158 5.10 -7.58 9.28
C SER A 158 5.88 -6.28 9.18
N LEU A 159 5.18 -5.17 8.93
CA LEU A 159 5.78 -3.84 8.85
C LEU A 159 6.23 -3.33 10.22
N LEU A 160 5.39 -3.47 11.24
CA LEU A 160 5.70 -3.03 12.60
C LEU A 160 6.87 -3.79 13.25
N LYS A 161 7.25 -4.95 12.73
CA LYS A 161 8.46 -5.66 13.15
C LYS A 161 9.76 -5.09 12.56
N LYS A 162 9.65 -4.25 11.54
CA LYS A 162 10.78 -3.68 10.79
C LYS A 162 11.15 -2.26 11.24
N ILE A 163 10.40 -1.68 12.20
CA ILE A 163 10.56 -0.32 12.73
C ILE A 163 10.78 -0.31 14.29
#